data_d61161d0747b9fff4e7cc3d028d264d0
#
_entry.id   d61161d0747b9fff4e7cc3d028d264d0
#
_cell.length_a   1.000
_cell.length_b   1.000
_cell.length_c   1.000
_cell.angle_alpha   90.00
_cell.angle_beta   90.00
_cell.angle_gamma   90.00
#
_symmetry.space_group_name_H-M   'P 1'
#
loop_
_entity.id
_entity.type
_entity.pdbx_description
1 polymer ?
#
loop_
_entity_poly.entity_id
_entity_poly.type
_entity_poly.pdbx_seq_one_letter_code
_entity_poly.pdbx_strand_id
1 'polypeptide(L)'
;MNHRPSHSRERVLETLSRLAFPSLPGHSISGLITQGLSQFIAVDDEDDFSRFACNLLSDLWERCLHDKMYTPVCLLLDLYELILAMSSEPPRLSLIERFLPLATKTIDLVALPRVRLHSGAHVDPHLLECINVDQILMLMHGVAFDASLNAEICQAFWKKMEFDFTLMMLNKSQPLPQIMLVLRMLGSSAMPESFSIMVDDPEKQSTLEGHTIDRLTTLLFERPEAPAGETPYEDHEVALLQIETIRVLNSLAVTKHGSEALARHRTAVGRLVRLLHVSVTKLYDLPPTNHDILGERKEPPSFSTNHELTTSLINLTVRLLYHLLMNYSDMINLREKLMVIPGGHHKFLVSLTRLAFSEQLVYEAGLDNEALDAAHEILDGILSPEEGEAVVQAIETPRGPTSTRMSVMIER
;
A
#
# COMPACT_ATOMS: atom_id res chain seq x y z
N MET A 1 -2.46 -8.47 16.14
CA MET A 1 -3.23 -9.73 16.34
C MET A 1 -4.67 -9.32 16.61
N ASN A 2 -5.46 -9.20 15.54
CA ASN A 2 -6.87 -8.85 15.68
C ASN A 2 -7.61 -10.02 16.28
N HIS A 3 -8.15 -9.84 17.49
CA HIS A 3 -9.15 -10.72 18.03
C HIS A 3 -10.33 -10.72 17.07
N ARG A 4 -10.42 -11.76 16.22
CA ARG A 4 -11.72 -12.19 15.72
C ARG A 4 -12.58 -12.38 16.97
N PRO A 5 -13.73 -11.71 17.11
CA PRO A 5 -14.69 -12.14 18.10
C PRO A 5 -14.89 -13.63 17.80
N SER A 6 -14.69 -14.47 18.81
CA SER A 6 -14.94 -15.90 18.73
C SER A 6 -16.46 -16.06 18.48
N HIS A 7 -16.84 -15.88 17.19
CA HIS A 7 -18.14 -16.38 16.77
C HIS A 7 -18.14 -17.86 17.12
N SER A 8 -19.02 -18.21 17.99
CA SER A 8 -19.23 -19.55 18.45
C SER A 8 -19.20 -20.48 17.24
N ARG A 9 -18.78 -21.73 17.40
CA ARG A 9 -18.72 -22.78 16.39
C ARG A 9 -20.09 -23.05 15.68
N GLU A 10 -20.96 -22.06 15.63
CA GLU A 10 -22.22 -22.11 14.90
C GLU A 10 -21.90 -22.11 13.40
N ARG A 11 -22.44 -23.05 12.69
CA ARG A 11 -22.30 -23.16 11.23
C ARG A 11 -22.94 -21.93 10.59
N VAL A 12 -22.25 -21.30 9.63
CA VAL A 12 -22.72 -20.10 8.91
C VAL A 12 -24.19 -20.22 8.47
N LEU A 13 -24.55 -21.35 7.87
CA LEU A 13 -25.93 -21.62 7.43
C LEU A 13 -26.93 -21.72 8.60
N GLU A 14 -26.51 -22.16 9.76
CA GLU A 14 -27.37 -22.21 10.95
C GLU A 14 -27.68 -20.82 11.46
N THR A 15 -26.70 -19.93 11.51
CA THR A 15 -26.93 -18.53 11.88
C THR A 15 -27.82 -17.83 10.84
N LEU A 16 -27.57 -18.04 9.55
CA LEU A 16 -28.40 -17.50 8.46
C LEU A 16 -29.85 -18.06 8.48
N SER A 17 -30.09 -19.24 9.08
CA SER A 17 -31.44 -19.80 9.21
C SER A 17 -32.35 -19.04 10.20
N ARG A 18 -31.72 -18.31 11.11
CA ARG A 18 -32.42 -17.48 12.12
C ARG A 18 -32.70 -16.06 11.62
N LEU A 19 -32.13 -15.70 10.49
CA LEU A 19 -32.22 -14.37 9.90
C LEU A 19 -33.17 -14.38 8.70
N ALA A 20 -34.08 -13.40 8.65
CA ALA A 20 -35.00 -13.20 7.54
C ALA A 20 -34.99 -11.72 7.16
N PHE A 21 -35.18 -11.42 5.87
CA PHE A 21 -35.27 -10.06 5.41
C PHE A 21 -36.59 -9.40 5.88
N PRO A 22 -36.55 -8.15 6.35
CA PRO A 22 -37.76 -7.39 6.65
C PRO A 22 -38.74 -7.33 5.48
N SER A 23 -38.20 -7.25 4.25
CA SER A 23 -38.98 -7.29 3.00
C SER A 23 -39.54 -8.66 2.65
N LEU A 24 -39.08 -9.75 3.31
CA LEU A 24 -39.47 -11.14 3.04
C LEU A 24 -39.54 -12.00 4.31
N PRO A 25 -40.39 -11.67 5.28
CA PRO A 25 -40.34 -12.26 6.65
C PRO A 25 -40.67 -13.74 6.70
N GLY A 26 -41.23 -14.30 5.63
CA GLY A 26 -41.61 -15.74 5.58
C GLY A 26 -40.44 -16.68 5.19
N HIS A 27 -39.31 -16.17 4.80
CA HIS A 27 -38.17 -16.97 4.29
C HIS A 27 -36.90 -16.60 5.01
N SER A 28 -36.24 -17.61 5.62
CA SER A 28 -34.89 -17.40 6.17
C SER A 28 -33.85 -17.23 5.04
N ILE A 29 -32.74 -16.53 5.32
CA ILE A 29 -31.67 -16.32 4.33
C ILE A 29 -31.08 -17.67 3.90
N SER A 30 -30.85 -18.60 4.83
CA SER A 30 -30.38 -19.96 4.47
C SER A 30 -31.40 -20.72 3.62
N GLY A 31 -32.70 -20.52 3.87
CA GLY A 31 -33.78 -21.09 3.05
C GLY A 31 -33.74 -20.59 1.61
N LEU A 32 -33.50 -19.29 1.41
CA LEU A 32 -33.36 -18.70 0.08
C LEU A 32 -32.11 -19.23 -0.65
N ILE A 33 -30.98 -19.39 0.07
CA ILE A 33 -29.77 -20.01 -0.49
C ILE A 33 -30.05 -21.44 -0.91
N THR A 34 -30.63 -22.26 -0.03
CA THR A 34 -30.93 -23.67 -0.31
C THR A 34 -31.90 -23.82 -1.48
N GLN A 35 -32.92 -22.99 -1.53
CA GLN A 35 -33.89 -22.98 -2.62
C GLN A 35 -33.24 -22.62 -3.95
N GLY A 36 -32.39 -21.57 -3.98
CA GLY A 36 -31.66 -21.16 -5.19
C GLY A 36 -30.72 -22.26 -5.67
N LEU A 37 -29.91 -22.85 -4.79
CA LEU A 37 -29.00 -23.92 -5.13
C LEU A 37 -29.76 -25.19 -5.62
N SER A 38 -30.91 -25.50 -5.03
CA SER A 38 -31.75 -26.63 -5.48
C SER A 38 -32.29 -26.43 -6.89
N GLN A 39 -32.61 -25.19 -7.27
CA GLN A 39 -33.05 -24.87 -8.64
C GLN A 39 -31.90 -25.04 -9.65
N PHE A 40 -30.67 -24.71 -9.27
CA PHE A 40 -29.49 -24.91 -10.12
C PHE A 40 -29.19 -26.38 -10.38
N ILE A 41 -29.18 -27.22 -9.34
CA ILE A 41 -28.92 -28.67 -9.45
C ILE A 41 -29.91 -29.34 -10.41
N ALA A 42 -31.12 -28.81 -10.54
CA ALA A 42 -32.12 -29.32 -11.45
C ALA A 42 -31.83 -29.02 -12.96
N VAL A 43 -30.88 -28.13 -13.25
CA VAL A 43 -30.55 -27.69 -14.65
C VAL A 43 -29.34 -28.44 -15.23
N ASP A 44 -28.62 -29.25 -14.47
CA ASP A 44 -27.52 -30.15 -14.89
C ASP A 44 -26.34 -29.48 -15.64
N ASP A 45 -25.98 -28.27 -15.26
CA ASP A 45 -24.87 -27.50 -15.87
C ASP A 45 -23.70 -27.41 -14.86
N GLU A 46 -22.78 -28.39 -14.89
CA GLU A 46 -21.67 -28.47 -13.93
C GLU A 46 -20.68 -27.29 -14.04
N ASP A 47 -20.55 -26.68 -15.21
CA ASP A 47 -19.53 -25.66 -15.50
C ASP A 47 -19.84 -24.28 -14.92
N ASP A 48 -21.03 -24.07 -14.35
CA ASP A 48 -21.49 -22.73 -13.96
C ASP A 48 -21.94 -22.59 -12.50
N PHE A 49 -21.68 -23.60 -11.65
CA PHE A 49 -22.08 -23.58 -10.24
C PHE A 49 -21.51 -22.39 -9.48
N SER A 50 -20.21 -22.13 -9.60
CA SER A 50 -19.55 -21.03 -8.91
C SER A 50 -20.13 -19.67 -9.31
N ARG A 51 -20.39 -19.47 -10.61
CA ARG A 51 -21.04 -18.27 -11.13
C ARG A 51 -22.46 -18.10 -10.59
N PHE A 52 -23.25 -19.14 -10.64
CA PHE A 52 -24.64 -19.10 -10.14
C PHE A 52 -24.66 -18.80 -8.64
N ALA A 53 -23.84 -19.50 -7.85
CA ALA A 53 -23.77 -19.32 -6.42
C ALA A 53 -23.27 -17.90 -6.03
N CYS A 54 -22.24 -17.38 -6.70
CA CYS A 54 -21.79 -16.00 -6.51
C CYS A 54 -22.86 -14.98 -6.87
N ASN A 55 -23.60 -15.18 -7.95
CA ASN A 55 -24.73 -14.32 -8.33
C ASN A 55 -25.83 -14.33 -7.27
N LEU A 56 -26.21 -15.52 -6.80
CA LEU A 56 -27.20 -15.68 -5.74
C LEU A 56 -26.77 -14.96 -4.44
N LEU A 57 -25.51 -15.13 -4.03
CA LEU A 57 -24.98 -14.43 -2.86
C LEU A 57 -24.95 -12.91 -3.07
N SER A 58 -24.62 -12.46 -4.27
CA SER A 58 -24.64 -11.03 -4.62
C SER A 58 -26.04 -10.44 -4.52
N ASP A 59 -27.09 -11.16 -4.99
CA ASP A 59 -28.49 -10.72 -4.88
C ASP A 59 -28.93 -10.62 -3.41
N LEU A 60 -28.53 -11.57 -2.58
CA LEU A 60 -28.82 -11.54 -1.14
C LEU A 60 -28.05 -10.40 -0.44
N TRP A 61 -26.79 -10.15 -0.82
CA TRP A 61 -26.00 -9.04 -0.29
C TRP A 61 -26.59 -7.70 -0.67
N GLU A 62 -26.98 -7.51 -1.96
CA GLU A 62 -27.68 -6.30 -2.40
C GLU A 62 -28.95 -6.05 -1.61
N ARG A 63 -29.72 -7.10 -1.34
CA ARG A 63 -30.91 -7.03 -0.50
C ARG A 63 -30.58 -6.66 0.95
N CYS A 64 -29.47 -7.16 1.52
CA CYS A 64 -29.00 -6.75 2.84
C CYS A 64 -28.76 -5.23 2.90
N LEU A 65 -28.13 -4.67 1.87
CA LEU A 65 -27.87 -3.23 1.79
C LEU A 65 -29.17 -2.44 1.64
N HIS A 66 -30.10 -2.92 0.80
CA HIS A 66 -31.40 -2.27 0.58
C HIS A 66 -32.23 -2.24 1.88
N ASP A 67 -32.33 -3.36 2.58
CA ASP A 67 -33.11 -3.51 3.79
C ASP A 67 -32.37 -2.99 5.05
N LYS A 68 -31.14 -2.44 4.88
CA LYS A 68 -30.24 -1.97 5.96
C LYS A 68 -29.96 -3.03 7.02
N MET A 69 -29.88 -4.27 6.59
CA MET A 69 -29.63 -5.43 7.43
C MET A 69 -28.20 -5.91 7.23
N TYR A 70 -27.25 -5.36 7.99
CA TYR A 70 -25.82 -5.53 7.73
C TYR A 70 -25.22 -6.78 8.38
N THR A 71 -25.82 -7.29 9.46
CA THR A 71 -25.34 -8.48 10.19
C THR A 71 -25.10 -9.72 9.30
N PRO A 72 -25.94 -10.06 8.28
CA PRO A 72 -25.69 -11.21 7.44
C PRO A 72 -24.55 -11.04 6.45
N VAL A 73 -24.12 -9.79 6.18
CA VAL A 73 -23.14 -9.52 5.12
C VAL A 73 -21.83 -10.29 5.34
N CYS A 74 -21.29 -10.29 6.57
CA CYS A 74 -20.06 -11.06 6.87
C CYS A 74 -20.24 -12.56 6.63
N LEU A 75 -21.41 -13.12 6.96
CA LEU A 75 -21.69 -14.53 6.74
C LEU A 75 -21.86 -14.88 5.26
N LEU A 76 -22.43 -13.97 4.46
CA LEU A 76 -22.49 -14.11 3.01
C LEU A 76 -21.10 -14.02 2.38
N LEU A 77 -20.23 -13.15 2.90
CA LEU A 77 -18.84 -13.04 2.47
C LEU A 77 -18.03 -14.30 2.76
N ASP A 78 -18.24 -14.94 3.93
CA ASP A 78 -17.60 -16.23 4.24
C ASP A 78 -17.97 -17.30 3.22
N LEU A 79 -19.24 -17.34 2.79
CA LEU A 79 -19.69 -18.26 1.74
C LEU A 79 -19.12 -17.88 0.37
N TYR A 80 -19.04 -16.59 0.08
CA TYR A 80 -18.47 -16.05 -1.15
C TYR A 80 -16.99 -16.44 -1.30
N GLU A 81 -16.21 -16.24 -0.23
CA GLU A 81 -14.80 -16.61 -0.15
C GLU A 81 -14.62 -18.14 -0.36
N LEU A 82 -15.48 -18.96 0.29
CA LEU A 82 -15.46 -20.41 0.12
C LEU A 82 -15.69 -20.82 -1.34
N ILE A 83 -16.68 -20.22 -2.01
CA ILE A 83 -16.99 -20.54 -3.42
C ILE A 83 -15.84 -20.15 -4.32
N LEU A 84 -15.25 -18.96 -4.13
CA LEU A 84 -14.10 -18.53 -4.91
C LEU A 84 -12.88 -19.42 -4.67
N ALA A 85 -12.63 -19.83 -3.44
CA ALA A 85 -11.54 -20.76 -3.11
C ALA A 85 -11.72 -22.18 -3.71
N MET A 86 -12.96 -22.60 -3.95
CA MET A 86 -13.27 -23.87 -4.61
C MET A 86 -13.23 -23.78 -6.14
N SER A 87 -13.31 -22.57 -6.70
CA SER A 87 -13.23 -22.36 -8.15
C SER A 87 -11.77 -22.49 -8.60
N SER A 88 -11.52 -23.34 -9.59
CA SER A 88 -10.20 -23.47 -10.25
C SER A 88 -10.01 -22.46 -11.39
N GLU A 89 -11.06 -21.72 -11.75
CA GLU A 89 -11.04 -20.76 -12.84
C GLU A 89 -10.85 -19.32 -12.31
N PRO A 90 -10.19 -18.44 -13.10
CA PRO A 90 -10.10 -17.03 -12.76
C PRO A 90 -11.49 -16.38 -12.71
N PRO A 91 -11.67 -15.27 -11.96
CA PRO A 91 -12.94 -14.60 -11.85
C PRO A 91 -13.44 -14.15 -13.23
N ARG A 92 -14.70 -14.44 -13.53
CA ARG A 92 -15.31 -14.01 -14.80
C ARG A 92 -15.75 -12.54 -14.73
N LEU A 93 -15.86 -11.90 -15.88
CA LEU A 93 -16.28 -10.48 -16.00
C LEU A 93 -17.61 -10.21 -15.28
N SER A 94 -18.60 -11.10 -15.43
CA SER A 94 -19.90 -10.97 -14.78
C SER A 94 -19.83 -10.94 -13.24
N LEU A 95 -18.87 -11.66 -12.67
CA LEU A 95 -18.59 -11.63 -11.24
C LEU A 95 -18.07 -10.25 -10.81
N ILE A 96 -17.06 -9.74 -11.52
CA ILE A 96 -16.44 -8.44 -11.24
C ILE A 96 -17.48 -7.32 -11.32
N GLU A 97 -18.31 -7.33 -12.36
CA GLU A 97 -19.34 -6.32 -12.58
C GLU A 97 -20.37 -6.23 -11.44
N ARG A 98 -20.65 -7.32 -10.77
CA ARG A 98 -21.60 -7.37 -9.64
C ARG A 98 -20.94 -7.18 -8.29
N PHE A 99 -19.81 -7.84 -8.08
CA PHE A 99 -19.10 -7.86 -6.80
C PHE A 99 -18.53 -6.49 -6.43
N LEU A 100 -17.79 -5.83 -7.35
CA LEU A 100 -17.10 -4.57 -7.03
C LEU A 100 -18.02 -3.46 -6.56
N PRO A 101 -19.17 -3.16 -7.23
CA PRO A 101 -20.07 -2.13 -6.74
C PRO A 101 -20.71 -2.44 -5.39
N LEU A 102 -20.94 -3.72 -5.08
CA LEU A 102 -21.46 -4.12 -3.76
C LEU A 102 -20.41 -3.94 -2.68
N ALA A 103 -19.17 -4.37 -2.97
CA ALA A 103 -18.04 -4.25 -2.07
C ALA A 103 -17.73 -2.78 -1.75
N THR A 104 -17.58 -1.93 -2.77
CA THR A 104 -17.30 -0.50 -2.60
C THR A 104 -18.41 0.20 -1.83
N LYS A 105 -19.69 0.01 -2.21
CA LYS A 105 -20.85 0.57 -1.48
C LYS A 105 -20.87 0.14 -0.01
N THR A 106 -20.53 -1.10 0.28
CA THR A 106 -20.52 -1.60 1.67
C THR A 106 -19.40 -0.96 2.47
N ILE A 107 -18.21 -0.85 1.90
CA ILE A 107 -17.05 -0.19 2.53
C ILE A 107 -17.34 1.30 2.76
N ASP A 108 -17.98 1.98 1.81
CA ASP A 108 -18.29 3.40 1.89
C ASP A 108 -19.16 3.75 3.12
N LEU A 109 -20.03 2.85 3.55
CA LEU A 109 -20.82 3.05 4.76
C LEU A 109 -19.97 3.32 6.01
N VAL A 110 -18.77 2.74 6.06
CA VAL A 110 -17.84 2.84 7.19
C VAL A 110 -16.69 3.80 6.88
N ALA A 111 -16.12 3.73 5.69
CA ALA A 111 -14.90 4.45 5.32
C ALA A 111 -15.13 5.92 5.02
N LEU A 112 -16.24 6.26 4.33
CA LEU A 112 -16.54 7.64 3.96
C LEU A 112 -16.78 8.55 5.18
N PRO A 113 -17.53 8.15 6.24
CA PRO A 113 -17.63 8.93 7.46
C PRO A 113 -16.29 9.21 8.14
N ARG A 114 -15.32 8.28 8.11
CA ARG A 114 -13.98 8.50 8.68
C ARG A 114 -13.25 9.65 8.02
N VAL A 115 -13.28 9.75 6.69
CA VAL A 115 -12.69 10.88 5.94
C VAL A 115 -13.39 12.20 6.29
N ARG A 116 -14.69 12.16 6.59
CA ARG A 116 -15.52 13.32 6.92
C ARG A 116 -15.57 13.66 8.40
N LEU A 117 -14.81 12.98 9.26
CA LEU A 117 -14.81 13.23 10.71
C LEU A 117 -14.52 14.70 11.07
N HIS A 118 -13.67 15.39 10.30
CA HIS A 118 -13.39 16.82 10.50
C HIS A 118 -14.62 17.71 10.22
N SER A 119 -15.64 17.22 9.54
CA SER A 119 -16.92 17.91 9.31
C SER A 119 -18.00 17.54 10.34
N GLY A 120 -17.65 16.86 11.43
CA GLY A 120 -18.60 16.43 12.48
C GLY A 120 -19.38 15.15 12.17
N ALA A 121 -19.01 14.43 11.11
CA ALA A 121 -19.61 13.13 10.81
C ALA A 121 -19.12 12.08 11.82
N HIS A 122 -20.01 11.21 12.27
CA HIS A 122 -19.69 10.09 13.14
C HIS A 122 -19.89 8.78 12.40
N VAL A 123 -18.99 7.82 12.62
CA VAL A 123 -19.20 6.45 12.16
C VAL A 123 -20.20 5.80 13.12
N ASP A 124 -21.27 5.21 12.58
CA ASP A 124 -22.23 4.48 13.38
C ASP A 124 -21.55 3.23 14.01
N PRO A 125 -21.50 3.11 15.35
CA PRO A 125 -20.89 1.95 16.01
C PRO A 125 -21.49 0.61 15.55
N HIS A 126 -22.76 0.56 15.25
CA HIS A 126 -23.43 -0.64 14.76
C HIS A 126 -22.90 -1.08 13.38
N LEU A 127 -22.58 -0.12 12.49
CA LEU A 127 -21.96 -0.44 11.20
C LEU A 127 -20.56 -1.01 11.37
N LEU A 128 -19.77 -0.47 12.33
CA LEU A 128 -18.42 -0.97 12.64
C LEU A 128 -18.43 -2.41 13.18
N GLU A 129 -19.47 -2.79 13.91
CA GLU A 129 -19.63 -4.15 14.42
C GLU A 129 -20.10 -5.14 13.33
N CYS A 130 -20.95 -4.68 12.42
CA CYS A 130 -21.57 -5.52 11.40
C CYS A 130 -20.78 -5.65 10.10
N ILE A 131 -19.98 -4.63 9.75
CA ILE A 131 -19.24 -4.58 8.47
C ILE A 131 -17.76 -4.76 8.73
N ASN A 132 -17.24 -5.91 8.31
CA ASN A 132 -15.81 -6.20 8.35
C ASN A 132 -15.14 -5.70 7.05
N VAL A 133 -14.66 -4.45 7.06
CA VAL A 133 -14.00 -3.82 5.90
C VAL A 133 -12.75 -4.60 5.48
N ASP A 134 -11.97 -5.12 6.44
CA ASP A 134 -10.76 -5.90 6.16
C ASP A 134 -11.07 -7.16 5.35
N GLN A 135 -12.15 -7.87 5.69
CA GLN A 135 -12.59 -9.06 4.97
C GLN A 135 -13.00 -8.72 3.53
N ILE A 136 -13.77 -7.64 3.34
CA ILE A 136 -14.19 -7.21 2.00
C ILE A 136 -12.96 -6.83 1.16
N LEU A 137 -12.02 -6.07 1.72
CA LEU A 137 -10.79 -5.68 1.03
C LEU A 137 -9.88 -6.87 0.72
N MET A 138 -9.78 -7.87 1.62
CA MET A 138 -9.03 -9.10 1.33
C MET A 138 -9.64 -9.86 0.16
N LEU A 139 -10.97 -9.96 0.10
CA LEU A 139 -11.68 -10.58 -1.00
C LEU A 139 -11.47 -9.80 -2.31
N MET A 140 -11.58 -8.46 -2.27
CA MET A 140 -11.28 -7.59 -3.42
C MET A 140 -9.84 -7.76 -3.91
N HIS A 141 -8.88 -7.84 -2.99
CA HIS A 141 -7.47 -8.08 -3.32
C HIS A 141 -7.27 -9.45 -3.98
N GLY A 142 -7.91 -10.51 -3.47
CA GLY A 142 -7.88 -11.83 -4.09
C GLY A 142 -8.42 -11.81 -5.53
N VAL A 143 -9.60 -11.22 -5.73
CA VAL A 143 -10.20 -11.05 -7.07
C VAL A 143 -9.31 -10.22 -8.00
N ALA A 144 -8.68 -9.13 -7.51
CA ALA A 144 -7.76 -8.31 -8.28
C ALA A 144 -6.49 -9.07 -8.67
N PHE A 145 -5.96 -9.88 -7.75
CA PHE A 145 -4.78 -10.71 -8.01
C PHE A 145 -5.08 -11.76 -9.08
N ASP A 146 -6.17 -12.49 -8.95
CA ASP A 146 -6.57 -13.49 -9.94
C ASP A 146 -6.88 -12.84 -11.30
N ALA A 147 -7.52 -11.67 -11.30
CA ALA A 147 -7.77 -10.88 -12.51
C ALA A 147 -6.46 -10.47 -13.21
N SER A 148 -5.39 -10.19 -12.45
CA SER A 148 -4.10 -9.78 -13.02
C SER A 148 -3.41 -10.85 -13.89
N LEU A 149 -3.83 -12.10 -13.76
CA LEU A 149 -3.34 -13.20 -14.61
C LEU A 149 -3.88 -13.15 -16.05
N ASN A 150 -4.92 -12.34 -16.30
CA ASN A 150 -5.51 -12.16 -17.63
C ASN A 150 -5.72 -10.66 -17.90
N ALA A 151 -5.11 -10.15 -18.98
CA ALA A 151 -5.13 -8.72 -19.29
C ALA A 151 -6.54 -8.14 -19.48
N GLU A 152 -7.46 -8.87 -20.11
CA GLU A 152 -8.85 -8.39 -20.33
C GLU A 152 -9.62 -8.31 -19.01
N ILE A 153 -9.46 -9.32 -18.17
CA ILE A 153 -10.11 -9.37 -16.85
C ILE A 153 -9.52 -8.29 -15.93
N CYS A 154 -8.21 -8.12 -15.94
CA CYS A 154 -7.53 -7.06 -15.21
C CYS A 154 -8.03 -5.67 -15.62
N GLN A 155 -8.09 -5.41 -16.93
CA GLN A 155 -8.62 -4.16 -17.46
C GLN A 155 -10.09 -3.92 -17.02
N ALA A 156 -10.93 -4.94 -17.09
CA ALA A 156 -12.32 -4.84 -16.66
C ALA A 156 -12.46 -4.54 -15.17
N PHE A 157 -11.63 -5.18 -14.33
CA PHE A 157 -11.58 -4.92 -12.89
C PHE A 157 -11.27 -3.44 -12.62
N TRP A 158 -10.19 -2.93 -13.21
CA TRP A 158 -9.74 -1.56 -12.97
C TRP A 158 -10.60 -0.49 -13.67
N LYS A 159 -11.31 -0.82 -14.74
CA LYS A 159 -12.36 0.02 -15.32
C LYS A 159 -13.61 0.13 -14.44
N LYS A 160 -13.90 -0.92 -13.69
CA LYS A 160 -15.07 -0.95 -12.81
C LYS A 160 -14.80 -0.34 -11.43
N MET A 161 -13.53 -0.27 -11.03
CA MET A 161 -13.11 0.36 -9.78
C MET A 161 -13.31 1.87 -9.84
N GLU A 162 -13.87 2.45 -8.78
CA GLU A 162 -14.10 3.90 -8.69
C GLU A 162 -12.83 4.61 -8.18
N PHE A 163 -12.46 5.70 -8.84
CA PHE A 163 -11.26 6.46 -8.47
C PHE A 163 -11.38 7.10 -7.08
N ASP A 164 -12.53 7.70 -6.79
CA ASP A 164 -12.79 8.34 -5.51
C ASP A 164 -12.74 7.35 -4.35
N PHE A 165 -13.22 6.11 -4.55
CA PHE A 165 -13.08 5.03 -3.59
C PHE A 165 -11.61 4.73 -3.29
N THR A 166 -10.78 4.59 -4.32
CA THR A 166 -9.35 4.29 -4.13
C THR A 166 -8.63 5.41 -3.38
N LEU A 167 -8.87 6.67 -3.74
CA LEU A 167 -8.28 7.82 -3.03
C LEU A 167 -8.78 7.92 -1.59
N MET A 168 -10.06 7.64 -1.35
CA MET A 168 -10.65 7.63 -0.02
C MET A 168 -10.01 6.56 0.86
N MET A 169 -9.80 5.36 0.33
CA MET A 169 -9.19 4.25 1.07
C MET A 169 -7.68 4.45 1.32
N LEU A 170 -6.99 5.21 0.49
CA LEU A 170 -5.59 5.60 0.72
C LEU A 170 -5.47 6.81 1.67
N ASN A 171 -6.57 7.39 2.17
CA ASN A 171 -6.50 8.52 3.09
C ASN A 171 -5.94 8.09 4.45
N LYS A 172 -5.14 8.96 5.08
CA LYS A 172 -4.53 8.73 6.42
C LYS A 172 -5.56 8.49 7.54
N SER A 173 -6.83 8.88 7.36
CA SER A 173 -7.91 8.62 8.30
C SER A 173 -8.44 7.17 8.24
N GLN A 174 -8.00 6.38 7.27
CA GLN A 174 -8.33 4.94 7.24
C GLN A 174 -7.33 4.15 8.10
N PRO A 175 -7.75 3.03 8.70
CA PRO A 175 -6.86 2.14 9.43
C PRO A 175 -5.70 1.64 8.57
N LEU A 176 -4.50 1.58 9.15
CA LEU A 176 -3.29 1.14 8.46
C LEU A 176 -3.45 -0.20 7.73
N PRO A 177 -4.05 -1.27 8.32
CA PRO A 177 -4.24 -2.54 7.61
C PRO A 177 -5.06 -2.39 6.33
N GLN A 178 -6.07 -1.51 6.32
CA GLN A 178 -6.93 -1.26 5.16
C GLN A 178 -6.16 -0.52 4.06
N ILE A 179 -5.37 0.50 4.41
CA ILE A 179 -4.48 1.19 3.46
C ILE A 179 -3.52 0.18 2.82
N MET A 180 -2.91 -0.71 3.62
CA MET A 180 -1.99 -1.74 3.14
C MET A 180 -2.65 -2.71 2.15
N LEU A 181 -3.88 -3.13 2.39
CA LEU A 181 -4.62 -4.00 1.47
C LEU A 181 -4.90 -3.31 0.13
N VAL A 182 -5.28 -2.03 0.17
CA VAL A 182 -5.51 -1.25 -1.06
C VAL A 182 -4.21 -1.00 -1.83
N LEU A 183 -3.09 -0.77 -1.16
CA LEU A 183 -1.78 -0.67 -1.80
C LEU A 183 -1.41 -1.97 -2.52
N ARG A 184 -1.56 -3.13 -1.87
CA ARG A 184 -1.31 -4.43 -2.50
C ARG A 184 -2.20 -4.67 -3.70
N MET A 185 -3.47 -4.31 -3.59
CA MET A 185 -4.40 -4.37 -4.71
C MET A 185 -3.94 -3.48 -5.87
N LEU A 186 -3.54 -2.23 -5.60
CA LEU A 186 -3.01 -1.32 -6.62
C LEU A 186 -1.75 -1.85 -7.31
N GLY A 187 -0.92 -2.62 -6.63
CA GLY A 187 0.24 -3.28 -7.23
C GLY A 187 -0.11 -4.17 -8.41
N SER A 188 -1.33 -4.74 -8.45
CA SER A 188 -1.82 -5.57 -9.55
C SER A 188 -2.37 -4.77 -10.74
N SER A 189 -2.45 -3.44 -10.65
CA SER A 189 -3.01 -2.59 -11.70
C SER A 189 -2.04 -2.25 -12.83
N ALA A 190 -0.76 -2.55 -12.66
CA ALA A 190 0.28 -2.18 -13.62
C ALA A 190 0.13 -2.97 -14.93
N MET A 191 -0.26 -2.29 -16.00
CA MET A 191 -0.40 -2.83 -17.34
C MET A 191 0.53 -2.10 -18.34
N PRO A 192 0.81 -2.66 -19.51
CA PRO A 192 1.75 -2.05 -20.47
C PRO A 192 1.39 -0.62 -20.86
N GLU A 193 0.11 -0.26 -20.93
CA GLU A 193 -0.38 1.03 -21.45
C GLU A 193 -1.09 1.88 -20.38
N SER A 194 -1.28 1.37 -19.17
CA SER A 194 -2.01 2.07 -18.11
C SER A 194 -1.73 1.46 -16.74
N PHE A 195 -2.11 2.16 -15.68
CA PHE A 195 -2.11 1.65 -14.31
C PHE A 195 -3.19 2.36 -13.47
N SER A 196 -3.46 1.83 -12.26
CA SER A 196 -4.52 2.34 -11.39
C SER A 196 -5.89 2.16 -12.03
N ILE A 197 -6.81 3.07 -11.77
CA ILE A 197 -8.15 3.07 -12.35
C ILE A 197 -8.06 3.35 -13.84
N MET A 198 -8.82 2.60 -14.64
CA MET A 198 -8.79 2.70 -16.09
C MET A 198 -10.03 3.37 -16.65
N VAL A 199 -9.83 4.30 -17.56
CA VAL A 199 -10.89 5.00 -18.30
C VAL A 199 -10.56 5.01 -19.79
N ASP A 200 -11.60 5.15 -20.62
CA ASP A 200 -11.43 5.12 -22.08
C ASP A 200 -10.86 6.43 -22.68
N ASP A 201 -10.93 7.52 -21.93
CA ASP A 201 -10.42 8.83 -22.33
C ASP A 201 -8.91 8.95 -21.93
N PRO A 202 -7.97 9.06 -22.88
CA PRO A 202 -6.53 9.10 -22.59
C PRO A 202 -6.10 10.32 -21.75
N GLU A 203 -6.73 11.49 -21.95
CA GLU A 203 -6.38 12.69 -21.16
C GLU A 203 -6.83 12.54 -19.72
N LYS A 204 -8.03 12.02 -19.52
CA LYS A 204 -8.54 11.70 -18.21
C LYS A 204 -7.73 10.59 -17.55
N GLN A 205 -7.31 9.55 -18.29
CA GLN A 205 -6.43 8.48 -17.80
C GLN A 205 -5.13 9.06 -17.26
N SER A 206 -4.42 9.87 -18.05
CA SER A 206 -3.17 10.50 -17.62
C SER A 206 -3.34 11.38 -16.37
N THR A 207 -4.48 12.07 -16.26
CA THR A 207 -4.80 12.88 -15.07
C THR A 207 -5.01 12.01 -13.83
N LEU A 208 -5.77 10.93 -13.93
CA LEU A 208 -6.02 9.99 -12.83
C LEU A 208 -4.73 9.29 -12.38
N GLU A 209 -3.88 8.89 -13.30
CA GLU A 209 -2.56 8.32 -13.03
C GLU A 209 -1.66 9.32 -12.29
N GLY A 210 -1.65 10.58 -12.73
CA GLY A 210 -0.96 11.66 -12.04
C GLY A 210 -1.44 11.85 -10.60
N HIS A 211 -2.74 11.85 -10.36
CA HIS A 211 -3.31 11.91 -9.00
C HIS A 211 -2.96 10.68 -8.17
N THR A 212 -2.93 9.49 -8.77
CA THR A 212 -2.51 8.26 -8.07
C THR A 212 -1.04 8.36 -7.63
N ILE A 213 -0.13 8.79 -8.51
CA ILE A 213 1.28 9.00 -8.18
C ILE A 213 1.43 10.07 -7.09
N ASP A 214 0.67 11.18 -7.19
CA ASP A 214 0.71 12.23 -6.18
C ASP A 214 0.27 11.70 -4.82
N ARG A 215 -0.82 10.92 -4.77
CA ARG A 215 -1.33 10.30 -3.54
C ARG A 215 -0.34 9.30 -2.95
N LEU A 216 0.20 8.38 -3.74
CA LEU A 216 1.19 7.39 -3.28
C LEU A 216 2.44 8.08 -2.73
N THR A 217 2.99 9.06 -3.46
CA THR A 217 4.19 9.76 -3.00
C THR A 217 3.95 10.68 -1.80
N THR A 218 2.72 11.17 -1.59
CA THR A 218 2.32 11.91 -0.38
C THR A 218 2.21 10.98 0.82
N LEU A 219 1.65 9.79 0.63
CA LEU A 219 1.46 8.77 1.67
C LEU A 219 2.80 8.35 2.34
N LEU A 220 3.93 8.45 1.62
CA LEU A 220 5.27 8.20 2.17
C LEU A 220 5.63 9.08 3.38
N PHE A 221 4.95 10.20 3.56
CA PHE A 221 5.22 11.18 4.63
C PHE A 221 4.05 11.37 5.59
N GLU A 222 2.95 10.68 5.37
CA GLU A 222 1.79 10.72 6.24
C GLU A 222 1.84 9.58 7.27
N ARG A 223 1.37 9.87 8.47
CA ARG A 223 1.14 8.85 9.49
C ARG A 223 -0.36 8.59 9.55
N PRO A 224 -0.80 7.34 9.33
CA PRO A 224 -2.20 6.98 9.46
C PRO A 224 -2.73 7.25 10.87
N GLU A 225 -3.99 7.60 10.97
CA GLU A 225 -4.67 7.82 12.22
C GLU A 225 -5.18 6.48 12.77
N ALA A 226 -4.85 6.18 14.03
CA ALA A 226 -5.39 4.98 14.66
C ALA A 226 -6.90 5.15 14.92
N PRO A 227 -7.70 4.07 14.84
CA PRO A 227 -9.10 4.09 15.21
C PRO A 227 -9.32 4.63 16.62
N ALA A 228 -10.48 5.24 16.86
CA ALA A 228 -10.80 5.80 18.17
C ALA A 228 -10.70 4.75 19.28
N GLY A 229 -9.90 5.03 20.31
CA GLY A 229 -9.65 4.12 21.43
C GLY A 229 -8.47 3.15 21.24
N GLU A 230 -7.83 3.13 20.08
CA GLU A 230 -6.61 2.37 19.83
C GLU A 230 -5.35 3.22 20.05
N THR A 231 -4.22 2.54 20.29
CA THR A 231 -2.91 3.19 20.40
C THR A 231 -2.45 3.69 19.03
N PRO A 232 -1.78 4.86 18.96
CA PRO A 232 -1.16 5.32 17.71
C PRO A 232 -0.21 4.27 17.14
N TYR A 233 -0.19 4.16 15.82
CA TYR A 233 0.71 3.23 15.12
C TYR A 233 2.18 3.51 15.47
N GLU A 234 2.95 2.44 15.68
CA GLU A 234 4.37 2.53 15.98
C GLU A 234 5.21 2.86 14.72
N ASP A 235 6.45 3.29 14.92
CA ASP A 235 7.33 3.69 13.81
C ASP A 235 7.64 2.54 12.86
N HIS A 236 7.69 1.29 13.35
CA HIS A 236 7.90 0.11 12.51
C HIS A 236 6.69 -0.17 11.61
N GLU A 237 5.45 0.07 12.07
CA GLU A 237 4.24 -0.08 11.27
C GLU A 237 4.17 0.98 10.16
N VAL A 238 4.57 2.22 10.49
CA VAL A 238 4.68 3.29 9.48
C VAL A 238 5.77 2.97 8.45
N ALA A 239 6.90 2.40 8.87
CA ALA A 239 7.95 1.96 7.95
C ALA A 239 7.45 0.85 7.00
N LEU A 240 6.65 -0.09 7.48
CA LEU A 240 6.00 -1.09 6.64
C LEU A 240 5.07 -0.47 5.60
N LEU A 241 4.29 0.55 5.97
CA LEU A 241 3.47 1.30 5.03
C LEU A 241 4.31 1.98 3.94
N GLN A 242 5.42 2.62 4.32
CA GLN A 242 6.34 3.24 3.38
C GLN A 242 6.93 2.21 2.40
N ILE A 243 7.34 1.04 2.90
CA ILE A 243 7.86 -0.06 2.08
C ILE A 243 6.80 -0.55 1.09
N GLU A 244 5.56 -0.80 1.54
CA GLU A 244 4.50 -1.23 0.62
C GLU A 244 4.19 -0.16 -0.43
N THR A 245 4.20 1.11 -0.04
CA THR A 245 4.00 2.21 -0.98
C THR A 245 5.11 2.26 -2.04
N ILE A 246 6.39 2.12 -1.64
CA ILE A 246 7.51 2.05 -2.59
C ILE A 246 7.44 0.79 -3.45
N ARG A 247 6.98 -0.34 -2.93
CA ARG A 247 6.76 -1.56 -3.73
C ARG A 247 5.72 -1.34 -4.83
N VAL A 248 4.63 -0.64 -4.52
CA VAL A 248 3.65 -0.26 -5.54
C VAL A 248 4.29 0.65 -6.60
N LEU A 249 5.03 1.69 -6.20
CA LEU A 249 5.71 2.55 -7.16
C LEU A 249 6.72 1.79 -8.02
N ASN A 250 7.44 0.82 -7.45
CA ASN A 250 8.34 -0.07 -8.21
C ASN A 250 7.54 -0.97 -9.17
N SER A 251 6.40 -1.54 -8.77
CA SER A 251 5.59 -2.36 -9.67
C SER A 251 5.02 -1.54 -10.84
N LEU A 252 4.62 -0.28 -10.61
CA LEU A 252 4.25 0.63 -11.70
C LEU A 252 5.45 0.87 -12.65
N ALA A 253 6.65 1.05 -12.10
CA ALA A 253 7.87 1.30 -12.86
C ALA A 253 8.39 0.08 -13.65
N VAL A 254 7.86 -1.12 -13.46
CA VAL A 254 8.17 -2.28 -14.29
C VAL A 254 7.70 -2.07 -15.73
N THR A 255 6.59 -1.33 -15.92
CA THR A 255 6.08 -1.02 -17.26
C THR A 255 6.72 0.27 -17.78
N LYS A 256 6.93 0.33 -19.11
CA LYS A 256 7.43 1.56 -19.76
C LYS A 256 6.50 2.75 -19.47
N HIS A 257 5.20 2.54 -19.61
CA HIS A 257 4.19 3.58 -19.37
C HIS A 257 4.26 4.12 -17.93
N GLY A 258 4.30 3.25 -16.93
CA GLY A 258 4.39 3.66 -15.52
C GLY A 258 5.70 4.38 -15.20
N SER A 259 6.84 3.92 -15.77
CA SER A 259 8.14 4.61 -15.64
C SER A 259 8.10 6.02 -16.24
N GLU A 260 7.53 6.17 -17.44
CA GLU A 260 7.37 7.47 -18.08
C GLU A 260 6.45 8.40 -17.28
N ALA A 261 5.34 7.87 -16.74
CA ALA A 261 4.43 8.64 -15.90
C ALA A 261 5.13 9.13 -14.62
N LEU A 262 5.90 8.27 -13.94
CA LEU A 262 6.70 8.63 -12.76
C LEU A 262 7.79 9.67 -13.10
N ALA A 263 8.50 9.48 -14.21
CA ALA A 263 9.54 10.41 -14.67
C ALA A 263 8.97 11.80 -14.98
N ARG A 264 7.84 11.88 -15.68
CA ARG A 264 7.17 13.14 -16.02
C ARG A 264 6.50 13.79 -14.80
N HIS A 265 6.10 13.02 -13.78
CA HIS A 265 5.36 13.55 -12.65
C HIS A 265 6.17 14.61 -11.89
N ARG A 266 5.54 15.76 -11.64
CA ARG A 266 6.23 16.96 -11.13
C ARG A 266 6.96 16.73 -9.80
N THR A 267 6.38 16.00 -8.86
CA THR A 267 6.86 15.92 -7.48
C THR A 267 7.44 14.56 -7.10
N ALA A 268 7.22 13.50 -7.92
CA ALA A 268 7.57 12.14 -7.54
C ALA A 268 9.06 11.98 -7.23
N VAL A 269 9.94 12.34 -8.17
CA VAL A 269 11.40 12.22 -8.00
C VAL A 269 11.87 13.02 -6.77
N GLY A 270 11.40 14.26 -6.61
CA GLY A 270 11.75 15.05 -5.44
C GLY A 270 11.33 14.40 -4.12
N ARG A 271 10.11 13.87 -4.05
CA ARG A 271 9.62 13.16 -2.84
C ARG A 271 10.41 11.87 -2.57
N LEU A 272 10.79 11.11 -3.59
CA LEU A 272 11.66 9.95 -3.44
C LEU A 272 13.03 10.33 -2.88
N VAL A 273 13.63 11.41 -3.36
CA VAL A 273 14.88 11.97 -2.83
C VAL A 273 14.72 12.40 -1.38
N ARG A 274 13.61 13.04 -1.02
CA ARG A 274 13.32 13.38 0.38
C ARG A 274 13.20 12.13 1.25
N LEU A 275 12.53 11.09 0.77
CA LEU A 275 12.41 9.84 1.50
C LEU A 275 13.78 9.20 1.73
N LEU A 276 14.60 9.11 0.67
CA LEU A 276 15.95 8.59 0.75
C LEU A 276 16.76 9.35 1.80
N HIS A 277 16.72 10.70 1.77
CA HIS A 277 17.45 11.53 2.71
C HIS A 277 17.02 11.27 4.17
N VAL A 278 15.73 11.19 4.44
CA VAL A 278 15.21 10.92 5.78
C VAL A 278 15.63 9.51 6.25
N SER A 279 15.54 8.52 5.37
CA SER A 279 15.89 7.13 5.70
C SER A 279 17.39 6.95 5.94
N VAL A 280 18.23 7.54 5.09
CA VAL A 280 19.70 7.53 5.27
C VAL A 280 20.09 8.26 6.56
N THR A 281 19.51 9.43 6.82
CA THR A 281 19.79 10.18 8.06
C THR A 281 19.40 9.34 9.27
N LYS A 282 18.21 8.73 9.27
CA LYS A 282 17.76 7.84 10.34
C LYS A 282 18.71 6.66 10.56
N LEU A 283 19.26 6.09 9.49
CA LEU A 283 20.22 4.99 9.60
C LEU A 283 21.51 5.41 10.32
N TYR A 284 22.02 6.63 10.03
CA TYR A 284 23.20 7.18 10.70
C TYR A 284 22.97 7.60 12.15
N ASP A 285 21.74 7.96 12.51
CA ASP A 285 21.37 8.34 13.88
C ASP A 285 21.09 7.12 14.78
N LEU A 286 20.93 5.92 14.18
CA LEU A 286 20.82 4.69 14.94
C LEU A 286 22.18 4.36 15.57
N PRO A 287 22.23 3.95 16.86
CA PRO A 287 23.48 3.49 17.45
C PRO A 287 24.03 2.29 16.67
N PRO A 288 25.36 2.17 16.52
CA PRO A 288 25.96 1.05 15.82
C PRO A 288 25.49 -0.26 16.45
N THR A 289 25.07 -1.20 15.63
CA THR A 289 24.76 -2.56 16.10
C THR A 289 26.04 -3.13 16.68
N ASN A 290 26.14 -3.21 17.99
CA ASN A 290 27.26 -3.87 18.64
C ASN A 290 27.19 -5.36 18.30
N HIS A 291 27.85 -5.75 17.23
CA HIS A 291 28.24 -7.12 17.04
C HIS A 291 29.31 -7.43 18.12
N ASP A 292 28.83 -7.75 19.31
CA ASP A 292 29.72 -8.29 20.33
C ASP A 292 30.40 -9.52 19.75
N ILE A 293 31.71 -9.46 19.69
CA ILE A 293 32.64 -10.53 19.24
C ILE A 293 32.42 -11.87 20.01
N LEU A 294 31.52 -11.87 20.98
CA LEU A 294 31.18 -12.99 21.88
C LEU A 294 29.76 -13.58 21.70
N GLY A 295 29.04 -13.25 20.64
CA GLY A 295 27.92 -14.09 20.17
C GLY A 295 26.61 -14.04 20.94
N GLU A 296 26.40 -13.17 21.91
CA GLU A 296 25.13 -13.00 22.59
C GLU A 296 24.45 -11.69 22.11
N ARG A 297 23.47 -11.82 21.21
CA ARG A 297 22.55 -10.73 20.86
C ARG A 297 21.73 -10.35 22.09
N LYS A 298 22.05 -9.23 22.72
CA LYS A 298 21.24 -8.62 23.78
C LYS A 298 20.43 -7.41 23.32
N GLU A 299 20.11 -7.30 22.04
CA GLU A 299 19.27 -6.22 21.55
C GLU A 299 17.79 -6.56 21.70
N PRO A 300 16.94 -5.60 22.12
CA PRO A 300 15.50 -5.81 22.11
C PRO A 300 15.04 -6.06 20.66
N PRO A 301 14.15 -7.04 20.43
CA PRO A 301 13.73 -7.44 19.06
C PRO A 301 13.16 -6.31 18.20
N SER A 302 12.66 -5.23 18.81
CA SER A 302 12.15 -4.04 18.13
C SER A 302 13.24 -3.20 17.44
N PHE A 303 14.50 -3.28 17.89
CA PHE A 303 15.60 -2.48 17.37
C PHE A 303 16.13 -3.04 16.04
N SER A 304 16.37 -4.36 15.98
CA SER A 304 16.80 -5.03 14.75
C SER A 304 15.77 -4.90 13.63
N THR A 305 14.48 -4.97 13.98
CA THR A 305 13.37 -4.83 13.03
C THR A 305 13.33 -3.43 12.39
N ASN A 306 13.46 -2.35 13.16
CA ASN A 306 13.48 -0.99 12.63
C ASN A 306 14.65 -0.72 11.69
N HIS A 307 15.81 -1.30 12.00
CA HIS A 307 17.01 -1.20 11.18
C HIS A 307 16.81 -1.90 9.84
N GLU A 308 16.36 -3.14 9.84
CA GLU A 308 16.06 -3.95 8.63
C GLU A 308 15.03 -3.27 7.73
N LEU A 309 13.98 -2.69 8.32
CA LEU A 309 12.96 -1.96 7.55
C LEU A 309 13.52 -0.69 6.91
N THR A 310 14.36 0.07 7.64
CA THR A 310 14.99 1.27 7.11
C THR A 310 15.93 0.94 5.96
N THR A 311 16.72 -0.13 6.08
CA THR A 311 17.62 -0.62 5.04
C THR A 311 16.84 -1.08 3.80
N SER A 312 15.77 -1.85 3.98
CA SER A 312 14.89 -2.27 2.89
C SER A 312 14.28 -1.06 2.15
N LEU A 313 13.86 -0.04 2.89
CA LEU A 313 13.29 1.18 2.32
C LEU A 313 14.33 1.96 1.48
N ILE A 314 15.58 2.05 1.96
CA ILE A 314 16.69 2.67 1.22
C ILE A 314 16.95 1.91 -0.07
N ASN A 315 17.15 0.58 0.01
CA ASN A 315 17.43 -0.26 -1.16
C ASN A 315 16.36 -0.11 -2.25
N LEU A 316 15.08 -0.20 -1.88
CA LEU A 316 13.97 -0.06 -2.82
C LEU A 316 13.90 1.35 -3.43
N THR A 317 14.16 2.39 -2.62
CA THR A 317 14.10 3.79 -3.06
C THR A 317 15.26 4.13 -4.01
N VAL A 318 16.47 3.67 -3.72
CA VAL A 318 17.65 3.87 -4.58
C VAL A 318 17.47 3.16 -5.92
N ARG A 319 17.01 1.91 -5.93
CA ARG A 319 16.73 1.15 -7.16
C ARG A 319 15.70 1.85 -8.04
N LEU A 320 14.63 2.38 -7.45
CA LEU A 320 13.62 3.15 -8.20
C LEU A 320 14.19 4.44 -8.77
N LEU A 321 14.95 5.20 -7.96
CA LEU A 321 15.60 6.44 -8.43
C LEU A 321 16.60 6.14 -9.54
N TYR A 322 17.43 5.10 -9.39
CA TYR A 322 18.39 4.67 -10.41
C TYR A 322 17.67 4.32 -11.72
N HIS A 323 16.64 3.49 -11.64
CA HIS A 323 15.85 3.10 -12.81
C HIS A 323 15.29 4.32 -13.57
N LEU A 324 14.74 5.28 -12.84
CA LEU A 324 14.15 6.48 -13.45
C LEU A 324 15.23 7.42 -14.02
N LEU A 325 16.30 7.68 -13.28
CA LEU A 325 17.32 8.65 -13.66
C LEU A 325 18.21 8.15 -14.80
N MET A 326 18.51 6.85 -14.87
CA MET A 326 19.36 6.28 -15.90
C MET A 326 18.59 5.96 -17.19
N ASN A 327 17.37 5.46 -17.09
CA ASN A 327 16.61 5.01 -18.28
C ASN A 327 15.67 6.09 -18.85
N TYR A 328 15.34 7.12 -18.08
CA TYR A 328 14.38 8.17 -18.47
C TYR A 328 14.93 9.58 -18.23
N SER A 329 16.26 9.75 -18.27
CA SER A 329 16.95 11.02 -18.06
C SER A 329 16.43 12.15 -18.95
N ASP A 330 16.12 11.85 -20.22
CA ASP A 330 15.59 12.81 -21.19
C ASP A 330 14.24 13.41 -20.79
N MET A 331 13.48 12.71 -19.95
CA MET A 331 12.17 13.14 -19.46
C MET A 331 12.24 13.82 -18.08
N ILE A 332 13.40 13.77 -17.42
CA ILE A 332 13.59 14.25 -16.05
C ILE A 332 14.48 15.51 -16.07
N ASN A 333 13.87 16.67 -15.91
CA ASN A 333 14.63 17.85 -15.50
C ASN A 333 14.92 17.75 -13.99
N LEU A 334 16.04 17.10 -13.65
CA LEU A 334 16.40 16.81 -12.26
C LEU A 334 16.45 18.08 -11.40
N ARG A 335 17.01 19.17 -11.92
CA ARG A 335 17.09 20.45 -11.23
C ARG A 335 15.70 20.96 -10.83
N GLU A 336 14.77 20.94 -11.75
CA GLU A 336 13.38 21.37 -11.49
C GLU A 336 12.68 20.45 -10.49
N LYS A 337 12.83 19.13 -10.64
CA LYS A 337 12.26 18.13 -9.72
C LYS A 337 12.77 18.30 -8.29
N LEU A 338 14.06 18.61 -8.11
CA LEU A 338 14.67 18.83 -6.80
C LEU A 338 14.27 20.18 -6.17
N MET A 339 13.96 21.20 -6.97
CA MET A 339 13.49 22.48 -6.44
C MET A 339 12.13 22.42 -5.75
N VAL A 340 11.33 21.37 -6.01
CA VAL A 340 10.02 21.18 -5.37
C VAL A 340 10.14 20.93 -3.87
N ILE A 341 11.27 20.39 -3.42
CA ILE A 341 11.52 20.12 -2.00
C ILE A 341 12.56 21.08 -1.42
N PRO A 342 12.36 21.59 -0.19
CA PRO A 342 13.35 22.46 0.45
C PRO A 342 14.71 21.79 0.58
N GLY A 343 15.76 22.42 0.00
CA GLY A 343 17.12 21.89 0.03
C GLY A 343 17.31 20.60 -0.78
N GLY A 344 16.49 20.36 -1.83
CA GLY A 344 16.47 19.12 -2.58
C GLY A 344 17.81 18.73 -3.18
N HIS A 345 18.56 19.66 -3.81
CA HIS A 345 19.89 19.38 -4.33
C HIS A 345 20.86 18.91 -3.23
N HIS A 346 20.89 19.61 -2.11
CA HIS A 346 21.76 19.23 -1.00
C HIS A 346 21.37 17.85 -0.44
N LYS A 347 20.07 17.61 -0.23
CA LYS A 347 19.57 16.32 0.25
C LYS A 347 19.92 15.18 -0.69
N PHE A 348 19.80 15.41 -1.99
CA PHE A 348 20.13 14.44 -3.02
C PHE A 348 21.61 14.06 -2.97
N LEU A 349 22.51 15.06 -3.07
CA LEU A 349 23.96 14.83 -3.05
C LEU A 349 24.41 14.18 -1.73
N VAL A 350 24.01 14.72 -0.59
CA VAL A 350 24.40 14.17 0.74
C VAL A 350 23.95 12.72 0.91
N SER A 351 22.74 12.39 0.47
CA SER A 351 22.24 11.02 0.63
C SER A 351 23.00 10.02 -0.22
N LEU A 352 23.20 10.34 -1.50
CA LEU A 352 23.95 9.48 -2.41
C LEU A 352 25.41 9.37 -2.03
N THR A 353 26.05 10.48 -1.65
CA THR A 353 27.45 10.48 -1.18
C THR A 353 27.62 9.62 0.07
N ARG A 354 26.70 9.73 1.04
CA ARG A 354 26.73 8.89 2.26
C ARG A 354 26.58 7.41 1.93
N LEU A 355 25.78 7.07 0.93
CA LEU A 355 25.64 5.68 0.48
C LEU A 355 26.89 5.21 -0.27
N ALA A 356 27.32 5.96 -1.28
CA ALA A 356 28.41 5.58 -2.16
C ALA A 356 29.77 5.43 -1.46
N PHE A 357 30.07 6.26 -0.46
CA PHE A 357 31.39 6.29 0.19
C PHE A 357 31.41 5.69 1.61
N SER A 358 30.37 4.98 2.03
CA SER A 358 30.32 4.37 3.35
C SER A 358 30.42 2.85 3.28
N GLU A 359 31.64 2.33 3.18
CA GLU A 359 31.91 0.87 3.27
C GLU A 359 31.34 0.25 4.56
N GLN A 360 31.29 1.04 5.64
CA GLN A 360 30.80 0.61 6.94
C GLN A 360 29.30 0.24 6.91
N LEU A 361 28.50 0.93 6.10
CA LEU A 361 27.06 0.67 5.98
C LEU A 361 26.73 -0.66 5.30
N VAL A 362 27.61 -1.18 4.44
CA VAL A 362 27.46 -2.50 3.82
C VAL A 362 27.54 -3.61 4.86
N TYR A 363 28.58 -3.53 5.68
CA TYR A 363 28.90 -4.59 6.64
C TYR A 363 28.04 -4.53 7.90
N GLU A 364 27.72 -3.33 8.36
CA GLU A 364 27.00 -3.13 9.63
C GLU A 364 25.50 -2.99 9.45
N ALA A 365 25.04 -2.40 8.34
CA ALA A 365 23.64 -2.10 8.12
C ALA A 365 22.91 -3.06 7.18
N GLY A 366 23.63 -3.91 6.44
CA GLY A 366 23.01 -4.86 5.50
C GLY A 366 22.39 -4.19 4.27
N LEU A 367 22.96 -3.07 3.80
CA LEU A 367 22.61 -2.47 2.52
C LEU A 367 23.04 -3.39 1.36
N ASP A 368 22.22 -3.47 0.32
CA ASP A 368 22.54 -4.26 -0.87
C ASP A 368 23.68 -3.60 -1.65
N ASN A 369 24.68 -4.38 -2.10
CA ASN A 369 25.75 -3.88 -2.97
C ASN A 369 25.20 -3.22 -4.22
N GLU A 370 24.14 -3.78 -4.84
CA GLU A 370 23.48 -3.20 -6.00
C GLU A 370 22.92 -1.79 -5.73
N ALA A 371 22.43 -1.51 -4.51
CA ALA A 371 21.93 -0.17 -4.17
C ALA A 371 23.10 0.83 -4.01
N LEU A 372 24.25 0.37 -3.56
CA LEU A 372 25.46 1.20 -3.46
C LEU A 372 26.06 1.49 -4.82
N ASP A 373 26.18 0.47 -5.67
CA ASP A 373 26.63 0.62 -7.04
C ASP A 373 25.71 1.58 -7.80
N ALA A 374 24.40 1.45 -7.64
CA ALA A 374 23.42 2.37 -8.21
C ALA A 374 23.59 3.80 -7.70
N ALA A 375 23.90 4.00 -6.41
CA ALA A 375 24.17 5.33 -5.86
C ALA A 375 25.44 5.94 -6.45
N HIS A 376 26.51 5.14 -6.67
CA HIS A 376 27.73 5.56 -7.35
C HIS A 376 27.46 5.96 -8.81
N GLU A 377 26.77 5.12 -9.57
CA GLU A 377 26.48 5.40 -10.98
C GLU A 377 25.59 6.65 -11.14
N ILE A 378 24.64 6.89 -10.23
CA ILE A 378 23.86 8.13 -10.24
C ILE A 378 24.77 9.35 -10.01
N LEU A 379 25.69 9.27 -9.06
CA LEU A 379 26.63 10.37 -8.79
C LEU A 379 27.54 10.64 -9.97
N ASP A 380 28.14 9.62 -10.55
CA ASP A 380 29.03 9.72 -11.71
C ASP A 380 28.33 10.31 -12.94
N GLY A 381 27.04 10.00 -13.12
CA GLY A 381 26.24 10.55 -14.22
C GLY A 381 25.84 12.02 -14.06
N ILE A 382 25.91 12.58 -12.85
CA ILE A 382 25.38 13.91 -12.51
C ILE A 382 26.49 14.88 -12.14
N LEU A 383 27.54 14.42 -11.47
CA LEU A 383 28.67 15.26 -11.07
C LEU A 383 29.67 15.39 -12.20
N SER A 384 30.13 16.63 -12.42
CA SER A 384 31.37 16.83 -13.22
C SER A 384 32.56 16.25 -12.44
N PRO A 385 33.66 15.85 -13.13
CA PRO A 385 34.87 15.36 -12.47
C PRO A 385 35.40 16.31 -11.39
N GLU A 386 35.32 17.63 -11.63
CA GLU A 386 35.76 18.66 -10.68
C GLU A 386 34.86 18.74 -9.43
N GLU A 387 33.54 18.57 -9.61
CA GLU A 387 32.57 18.52 -8.48
C GLU A 387 32.73 17.21 -7.68
N GLY A 388 33.02 16.11 -8.38
CA GLY A 388 33.31 14.82 -7.75
C GLY A 388 34.54 14.88 -6.85
N GLU A 389 35.65 15.46 -7.33
CA GLU A 389 36.86 15.66 -6.51
C GLU A 389 36.60 16.55 -5.28
N ALA A 390 35.82 17.64 -5.45
CA ALA A 390 35.47 18.52 -4.35
C ALA A 390 34.62 17.80 -3.27
N VAL A 391 33.73 16.90 -3.67
CA VAL A 391 32.93 16.06 -2.75
C VAL A 391 33.82 15.11 -1.99
N VAL A 392 34.74 14.38 -2.66
CA VAL A 392 35.70 13.47 -2.03
C VAL A 392 36.57 14.22 -1.02
N GLN A 393 37.14 15.36 -1.40
CA GLN A 393 37.94 16.19 -0.48
C GLN A 393 37.15 16.67 0.74
N ALA A 394 35.86 17.01 0.56
CA ALA A 394 35.02 17.44 1.70
C ALA A 394 34.72 16.30 2.69
N ILE A 395 34.69 15.06 2.21
CA ILE A 395 34.49 13.85 3.06
C ILE A 395 35.79 13.44 3.76
N GLU A 396 36.92 13.51 3.05
CA GLU A 396 38.23 13.14 3.57
C GLU A 396 38.82 14.19 4.54
N THR A 397 38.26 15.41 4.58
CA THR A 397 38.73 16.44 5.51
C THR A 397 38.44 15.97 6.95
N PRO A 398 39.47 15.67 7.78
CA PRO A 398 39.25 15.25 9.15
C PRO A 398 38.45 16.30 9.90
N ARG A 399 37.39 15.91 10.59
CA ARG A 399 36.71 16.80 11.53
C ARG A 399 37.79 17.30 12.49
N GLY A 400 38.14 18.60 12.41
CA GLY A 400 39.14 19.22 13.27
C GLY A 400 38.86 18.89 14.73
N PRO A 401 39.89 18.83 15.58
CA PRO A 401 39.76 18.41 16.96
C PRO A 401 38.66 19.25 17.64
N THR A 402 37.66 18.56 18.16
CA THR A 402 36.60 19.14 18.99
C THR A 402 37.25 20.12 19.99
N SER A 403 36.91 21.40 19.86
CA SER A 403 37.31 22.47 20.76
C SER A 403 37.17 21.99 22.22
N THR A 404 38.32 21.68 22.82
CA THR A 404 38.44 21.40 24.25
C THR A 404 37.93 22.63 24.97
N ARG A 405 36.79 22.57 25.64
CA ARG A 405 36.32 23.59 26.56
C ARG A 405 37.42 23.89 27.56
N MET A 406 38.09 25.00 27.39
CA MET A 406 38.92 25.58 28.46
C MET A 406 38.01 25.84 29.67
N SER A 407 38.12 24.95 30.65
CA SER A 407 37.67 25.25 32.00
C SER A 407 38.57 26.38 32.53
N VAL A 408 38.07 27.59 32.51
CA VAL A 408 38.67 28.69 33.27
C VAL A 408 38.41 28.41 34.76
N MET A 409 39.41 27.92 35.43
CA MET A 409 39.52 28.03 36.91
C MET A 409 39.59 29.52 37.26
N ILE A 410 38.57 30.01 37.90
CA ILE A 410 38.65 31.25 38.67
C ILE A 410 38.93 30.82 40.10
N GLU A 411 40.22 30.92 40.50
CA GLU A 411 40.64 31.10 41.88
C GLU A 411 40.36 32.56 42.28
N ARG A 412 39.47 32.75 43.23
CA ARG A 412 39.50 33.61 44.43
C ARG A 412 38.12 33.89 44.95
#